data_82758c18cbd62a556f76ffa21402eb20
#
_entry.id   82758c18cbd62a556f76ffa21402eb20
#
_cell.length_a   1.000
_cell.length_b   1.000
_cell.length_c   1.000
_cell.angle_alpha   90.00
_cell.angle_beta   90.00
_cell.angle_gamma   90.00
#
_symmetry.space_group_name_H-M   'P 1'
#
loop_
_entity.id
_entity.type
_entity.pdbx_description
1 polymer ?
#
loop_
_entity_poly.entity_id
_entity_poly.type
_entity_poly.pdbx_seq_one_letter_code
_entity_poly.pdbx_strand_id
1 'polypeptide(L)' 'MNADQFKGKWQQFKGEAKRQWGKLTDDDLTEAEGNYEKFVGRVQERYGDKKEDVLKWANDWYERQDTETGARRG' A
#
# COMPACT_ATOMS: atom_id res chain seq x y z
N MET A 1 9.65 -3.84 -3.70
CA MET A 1 8.50 -4.59 -3.17
C MET A 1 8.04 -5.62 -4.18
N ASN A 2 7.73 -6.82 -3.72
CA ASN A 2 7.22 -7.86 -4.60
C ASN A 2 5.83 -8.31 -4.12
N ALA A 3 5.19 -9.18 -4.89
CA ALA A 3 3.82 -9.61 -4.58
C ALA A 3 3.70 -10.30 -3.23
N ASP A 4 4.70 -11.09 -2.87
CA ASP A 4 4.68 -11.80 -1.61
C ASP A 4 4.78 -10.84 -0.42
N GLN A 5 5.63 -9.84 -0.54
CA GLN A 5 5.77 -8.82 0.50
C GLN A 5 4.49 -8.03 0.64
N PHE A 6 3.89 -7.66 -0.48
CA PHE A 6 2.66 -6.90 -0.46
C PHE A 6 1.55 -7.69 0.24
N LYS A 7 1.42 -8.94 -0.13
CA LYS A 7 0.39 -9.80 0.46
C LYS A 7 0.67 -10.04 1.95
N GLY A 8 1.92 -10.27 2.29
CA GLY A 8 2.29 -10.56 3.68
C GLY A 8 2.07 -9.40 4.62
N LYS A 9 2.20 -8.17 4.13
CA LYS A 9 2.01 -6.98 4.96
C LYS A 9 0.69 -6.28 4.70
N TRP A 10 -0.19 -6.93 3.95
CA TRP A 10 -1.44 -6.30 3.52
C TRP A 10 -2.27 -5.72 4.66
N GLN A 11 -2.40 -6.43 5.77
CA GLN A 11 -3.22 -5.95 6.88
C GLN A 11 -2.72 -4.61 7.43
N GLN A 12 -1.40 -4.48 7.57
CA GLN A 12 -0.81 -3.24 8.04
C GLN A 12 -0.90 -2.16 6.99
N PHE A 13 -0.58 -2.53 5.74
CA PHE A 13 -0.62 -1.61 4.64
C PHE A 13 -2.03 -1.07 4.42
N LYS A 14 -3.02 -1.92 4.55
CA LYS A 14 -4.43 -1.55 4.41
C LYS A 14 -4.80 -0.40 5.33
N GLY A 15 -4.38 -0.47 6.58
CA GLY A 15 -4.65 0.58 7.54
C GLY A 15 -4.03 1.92 7.15
N GLU A 16 -2.78 1.86 6.70
CA GLU A 16 -2.08 3.07 6.27
C GLU A 16 -2.67 3.63 4.99
N ALA A 17 -3.02 2.75 4.06
CA ALA A 17 -3.63 3.17 2.81
C ALA A 17 -4.95 3.88 3.04
N LYS A 18 -5.73 3.40 3.99
CA LYS A 18 -7.00 4.02 4.32
C LYS A 18 -6.81 5.42 4.89
N ARG A 19 -5.74 5.61 5.63
CA ARG A 19 -5.40 6.93 6.17
C ARG A 19 -4.91 7.87 5.08
N GLN A 20 -4.07 7.36 4.18
CA GLN A 20 -3.53 8.15 3.10
C GLN A 20 -4.60 8.50 2.06
N TRP A 21 -5.44 7.54 1.75
CA TRP A 21 -6.50 7.71 0.77
C TRP A 21 -7.85 7.46 1.42
N GLY A 22 -8.34 8.48 2.13
CA GLY A 22 -9.57 8.37 2.91
C GLY A 22 -10.83 8.06 2.12
N LYS A 23 -10.80 8.30 0.80
CA LYS A 23 -11.95 7.99 -0.04
C LYS A 23 -12.07 6.52 -0.40
N LEU A 24 -11.02 5.75 -0.15
CA LEU A 24 -11.09 4.32 -0.35
C LEU A 24 -12.00 3.71 0.71
N THR A 25 -12.89 2.84 0.27
CA THR A 25 -13.79 2.16 1.20
C THR A 25 -13.21 0.83 1.61
N ASP A 26 -13.78 0.23 2.65
CA ASP A 26 -13.38 -1.10 3.06
C ASP A 26 -13.61 -2.10 1.93
N ASP A 27 -14.67 -1.91 1.16
CA ASP A 27 -14.96 -2.79 0.02
C ASP A 27 -13.86 -2.68 -1.04
N ASP A 28 -13.41 -1.46 -1.32
CA ASP A 28 -12.33 -1.26 -2.27
C ASP A 28 -11.07 -2.00 -1.84
N LEU A 29 -10.76 -1.88 -0.55
CA LEU A 29 -9.57 -2.52 -0.01
C LEU A 29 -9.71 -4.03 0.03
N THR A 30 -10.89 -4.52 0.34
CA THR A 30 -11.15 -5.95 0.35
C THR A 30 -10.99 -6.55 -1.04
N GLU A 31 -11.51 -5.86 -2.05
CA GLU A 31 -11.37 -6.31 -3.44
C GLU A 31 -9.93 -6.35 -3.88
N ALA A 32 -9.14 -5.42 -3.37
CA ALA A 32 -7.73 -5.34 -3.73
C ALA A 32 -6.84 -6.22 -2.86
N GLU A 33 -7.43 -6.93 -1.91
CA GLU A 33 -6.67 -7.67 -0.92
C GLU A 33 -5.52 -8.48 -1.50
N GLY A 34 -4.31 -8.09 -1.10
CA GLY A 34 -3.12 -8.80 -1.54
C GLY A 34 -2.78 -8.65 -3.01
N ASN A 35 -3.56 -7.87 -3.77
CA ASN A 35 -3.29 -7.68 -5.18
C ASN A 35 -2.93 -6.23 -5.43
N TYR A 36 -1.64 -6.00 -5.67
CA TYR A 36 -1.11 -4.67 -5.82
C TYR A 36 -1.73 -3.90 -7.00
N GLU A 37 -1.89 -4.57 -8.14
CA GLU A 37 -2.44 -3.93 -9.33
C GLU A 37 -3.87 -3.45 -9.11
N LYS A 38 -4.66 -4.26 -8.43
CA LYS A 38 -6.03 -3.86 -8.11
C LYS A 38 -6.04 -2.68 -7.16
N PHE A 39 -5.13 -2.70 -6.19
CA PHE A 39 -5.02 -1.59 -5.26
C PHE A 39 -4.71 -0.29 -5.99
N VAL A 40 -3.70 -0.32 -6.85
CA VAL A 40 -3.31 0.86 -7.61
C VAL A 40 -4.48 1.34 -8.47
N GLY A 41 -5.19 0.41 -9.10
CA GLY A 41 -6.34 0.76 -9.92
C GLY A 41 -7.42 1.47 -9.14
N ARG A 42 -7.68 1.02 -7.93
CA ARG A 42 -8.71 1.67 -7.10
C ARG A 42 -8.29 3.08 -6.70
N VAL A 43 -7.03 3.27 -6.35
CA VAL A 43 -6.54 4.60 -6.01
C VAL A 43 -6.66 5.53 -7.21
N GLN A 44 -6.29 5.05 -8.38
CA GLN A 44 -6.40 5.85 -9.59
C GLN A 44 -7.85 6.23 -9.90
N GLU A 45 -8.77 5.31 -9.69
CA GLU A 45 -10.19 5.59 -9.90
C GLU A 45 -10.71 6.67 -8.96
N ARG A 46 -10.32 6.60 -7.70
CA ARG A 46 -10.87 7.50 -6.68
C ARG A 46 -10.20 8.87 -6.67
N TYR A 47 -8.92 8.91 -6.98
CA TYR A 47 -8.14 10.14 -6.84
C TYR A 47 -7.52 10.65 -8.13
N GLY A 48 -7.48 9.82 -9.16
CA GLY A 48 -6.82 10.21 -10.40
C GLY A 48 -5.30 10.26 -10.28
N ASP A 49 -4.75 9.68 -9.21
CA ASP A 49 -3.31 9.64 -9.02
C ASP A 49 -2.65 8.81 -10.11
N LYS A 50 -1.41 9.18 -10.42
CA LYS A 50 -0.65 8.42 -11.38
C LYS A 50 -0.18 7.12 -10.73
N LYS A 51 -0.09 6.08 -11.55
CA LYS A 51 0.40 4.80 -11.07
C LYS A 51 1.75 4.94 -10.39
N GLU A 52 2.61 5.76 -10.94
CA GLU A 52 3.95 5.97 -10.42
C GLU A 52 3.93 6.55 -9.01
N ASP A 53 3.02 7.46 -8.76
CA ASP A 53 2.91 8.07 -7.44
C ASP A 53 2.45 7.07 -6.39
N VAL A 54 1.50 6.23 -6.77
CA VAL A 54 1.01 5.18 -5.87
C VAL A 54 2.11 4.18 -5.57
N LEU A 55 2.85 3.78 -6.62
CA LEU A 55 3.97 2.86 -6.48
C LEU A 55 5.03 3.42 -5.54
N LYS A 56 5.34 4.69 -5.72
CA LYS A 56 6.34 5.34 -4.89
C LYS A 56 5.93 5.35 -3.43
N TRP A 57 4.68 5.70 -3.17
CA TRP A 57 4.18 5.73 -1.81
C TRP A 57 4.26 4.35 -1.17
N ALA A 58 3.83 3.34 -1.90
CA ALA A 58 3.83 1.97 -1.38
C ALA A 58 5.25 1.48 -1.11
N ASN A 59 6.16 1.74 -2.03
CA ASN A 59 7.56 1.34 -1.86
C ASN A 59 8.19 2.04 -0.66
N ASP A 60 7.92 3.34 -0.52
CA ASP A 60 8.43 4.11 0.60
C ASP A 60 7.92 3.54 1.92
N TRP A 61 6.65 3.17 1.95
CA TRP A 61 6.05 2.61 3.15
C TRP A 61 6.73 1.28 3.54
N TYR A 62 6.92 0.38 2.56
CA TYR A 62 7.54 -0.90 2.82
C TYR A 62 9.01 -0.73 3.23
N GLU A 63 9.71 0.21 2.61
CA GLU A 63 11.09 0.48 2.99
C GLU A 63 11.21 1.03 4.39
N ARG A 64 10.28 1.89 4.78
CA ARG A 64 10.30 2.43 6.14
C ARG A 64 10.09 1.34 7.18
N GLN A 65 9.24 0.37 6.88
CA GLN A 65 9.05 -0.74 7.81
C GLN A 65 10.33 -1.53 7.98
N ASP A 66 10.99 -1.85 6.88
CA ASP A 66 12.24 -2.58 6.92
C ASP A 66 13.34 -1.77 7.60
N THR A 67 13.41 -0.49 7.27
CA THR A 67 14.44 0.38 7.84
C THR A 67 14.28 0.52 9.34
N GLU A 68 13.05 0.69 9.79
CA GLU A 68 12.79 0.79 11.22
C GLU A 68 13.30 -0.45 11.95
N THR A 69 13.00 -1.61 11.40
CA THR A 69 13.43 -2.85 11.99
C THR A 69 14.96 -2.95 12.02
N GLY A 70 15.58 -2.61 10.89
CA GLY A 70 17.02 -2.66 10.78
C GLY A 70 17.72 -1.65 11.65
N ALA A 71 17.20 -0.43 11.68
CA ALA A 71 17.80 0.65 12.44
C ALA A 71 17.83 0.35 13.93
N ARG A 72 16.78 -0.23 14.42
CA ARG A 72 16.72 -0.52 15.85
C ARG A 72 17.71 -1.59 16.27
N ARG A 73 17.98 -2.51 15.38
CA ARG A 73 18.95 -3.58 15.66
C ARG A 73 20.38 -3.08 15.51
N GLY A 74 20.50 -2.11 14.61
CA GLY A 74 21.81 -1.56 14.31
C GLY A 74 22.37 -0.82 15.44
#